data_1aef76d03283280b626ed3c50b2a0bdc
#
_entry.id   1aef76d03283280b626ed3c50b2a0bdc
#
_cell.length_a   1.000
_cell.length_b   1.000
_cell.length_c   1.000
_cell.angle_alpha   90.00
_cell.angle_beta   90.00
_cell.angle_gamma   90.00
#
_symmetry.space_group_name_H-M   'P 1'
#
loop_
_entity.id
_entity.type
_entity.pdbx_description
1 polymer ?
#
loop_
_entity_poly.entity_id
_entity_poly.type
_entity_poly.pdbx_seq_one_letter_code
_entity_poly.pdbx_strand_id
1 'polypeptide(L)'
;MADGGAVALGVDMPLGLPRAYAALLPERDFPHFLTTVATRPDFFRVCTSLTEVGLGRPFYPARGVAGMTRAAHALALGFQGAHGLSRACDRATAERPAGAPLFWTLGANQSGKAAIAAWRDMLLPNLATDNDSIRLWPFAGAFRALLAPGKVTLAETYPAEALRHLGITLKGSKRRQADRAAVGARLSAVMTALAVRPDPALEHSIAAGFGTDPAGEDRFDCILGVLCVLNVLAGNRSDTAPADTWIRRWEGWVLGQTALPRDWPLSERQSAEKTKGADKKKGRALEDAPKVVLGNATVCR
;
A
#
# COMPACT_ATOMS: atom_id res chain seq x y z
N MET A 1 11.12 21.30 0.80
CA MET A 1 10.66 20.49 1.95
C MET A 1 10.59 21.41 3.14
N ALA A 2 9.40 21.55 3.73
CA ALA A 2 9.18 22.47 4.83
C ALA A 2 9.99 22.01 6.07
N ASP A 3 10.72 22.92 6.65
CA ASP A 3 11.20 22.98 8.05
C ASP A 3 11.88 21.78 8.71
N GLY A 4 12.41 20.82 7.95
CA GLY A 4 13.23 19.72 8.54
C GLY A 4 12.48 18.71 9.42
N GLY A 5 11.14 18.73 9.44
CA GLY A 5 10.33 17.76 10.18
C GLY A 5 10.34 16.36 9.54
N ALA A 6 9.89 15.35 10.29
CA ALA A 6 9.66 14.00 9.78
C ALA A 6 8.38 13.97 8.92
N VAL A 7 8.42 13.29 7.79
CA VAL A 7 7.24 13.11 6.91
C VAL A 7 6.82 11.65 6.89
N ALA A 8 5.55 11.40 7.23
CA ALA A 8 4.89 10.11 7.07
C ALA A 8 3.98 10.15 5.82
N LEU A 9 4.26 9.32 4.83
CA LEU A 9 3.53 9.31 3.57
C LEU A 9 2.88 7.94 3.33
N GLY A 10 1.55 7.90 3.33
CA GLY A 10 0.76 6.75 2.90
C GLY A 10 0.51 6.81 1.39
N VAL A 11 0.76 5.71 0.69
CA VAL A 11 0.61 5.63 -0.76
C VAL A 11 -0.27 4.43 -1.15
N ASP A 12 -1.25 4.66 -2.03
CA ASP A 12 -2.08 3.57 -2.60
C ASP A 12 -1.39 2.98 -3.85
N MET A 13 -0.23 2.40 -3.62
CA MET A 13 0.55 1.71 -4.64
C MET A 13 1.34 0.57 -4.02
N PRO A 14 1.57 -0.52 -4.76
CA PRO A 14 2.35 -1.65 -4.23
C PRO A 14 3.79 -1.26 -3.91
N LEU A 15 4.23 -1.58 -2.69
CA LEU A 15 5.63 -1.50 -2.25
C LEU A 15 6.12 -2.91 -1.94
N GLY A 16 6.71 -3.58 -2.94
CA GLY A 16 7.25 -4.93 -2.80
C GLY A 16 6.94 -5.84 -3.99
N LEU A 17 7.56 -7.01 -4.01
CA LEU A 17 7.46 -8.02 -5.05
C LEU A 17 6.92 -9.35 -4.50
N PRO A 18 6.10 -10.11 -5.26
CA PRO A 18 5.68 -11.44 -4.84
C PRO A 18 6.88 -12.35 -4.57
N ARG A 19 6.81 -13.15 -3.51
CA ARG A 19 7.87 -14.10 -3.12
C ARG A 19 8.34 -14.98 -4.27
N ALA A 20 7.40 -15.51 -5.09
CA ALA A 20 7.73 -16.38 -6.20
C ALA A 20 8.57 -15.66 -7.27
N TYR A 21 8.32 -14.37 -7.51
CA TYR A 21 9.10 -13.55 -8.42
C TYR A 21 10.47 -13.18 -7.80
N ALA A 22 10.45 -12.70 -6.57
CA ALA A 22 11.65 -12.27 -5.85
C ALA A 22 12.67 -13.40 -5.68
N ALA A 23 12.21 -14.64 -5.51
CA ALA A 23 13.09 -15.83 -5.41
C ALA A 23 13.91 -16.11 -6.67
N LEU A 24 13.56 -15.53 -7.81
CA LEU A 24 14.26 -15.69 -9.09
C LEU A 24 15.21 -14.52 -9.39
N LEU A 25 15.25 -13.51 -8.52
CA LEU A 25 16.06 -12.31 -8.70
C LEU A 25 17.43 -12.44 -8.00
N PRO A 26 18.49 -11.83 -8.56
CA PRO A 26 19.82 -11.82 -7.95
C PRO A 26 19.94 -10.81 -6.79
N GLU A 27 19.03 -9.86 -6.70
CA GLU A 27 19.05 -8.83 -5.68
C GLU A 27 18.77 -9.44 -4.29
N ARG A 28 19.28 -8.77 -3.24
CA ARG A 28 19.13 -9.25 -1.86
C ARG A 28 17.76 -8.93 -1.22
N ASP A 29 17.11 -7.84 -1.68
CA ASP A 29 15.85 -7.32 -1.13
C ASP A 29 15.20 -6.32 -2.09
N PHE A 30 13.97 -5.91 -1.81
CA PHE A 30 13.21 -4.97 -2.64
C PHE A 30 13.84 -3.56 -2.73
N PRO A 31 14.36 -2.94 -1.67
CA PRO A 31 15.09 -1.68 -1.80
C PRO A 31 16.28 -1.77 -2.77
N HIS A 32 17.08 -2.84 -2.70
CA HIS A 32 18.19 -3.07 -3.64
C HIS A 32 17.67 -3.31 -5.07
N PHE A 33 16.59 -4.06 -5.23
CA PHE A 33 15.94 -4.22 -6.54
C PHE A 33 15.54 -2.87 -7.15
N LEU A 34 14.97 -1.94 -6.38
CA LEU A 34 14.63 -0.61 -6.88
C LEU A 34 15.85 0.14 -7.44
N THR A 35 17.03 0.01 -6.83
CA THR A 35 18.23 0.68 -7.34
C THR A 35 18.75 0.06 -8.64
N THR A 36 18.51 -1.24 -8.88
CA THR A 36 18.99 -1.95 -10.08
C THR A 36 17.98 -1.94 -11.22
N VAL A 37 16.69 -1.93 -10.93
CA VAL A 37 15.63 -1.98 -11.96
C VAL A 37 15.62 -0.75 -12.85
N ALA A 38 16.15 0.38 -12.39
CA ALA A 38 16.33 1.59 -13.19
C ALA A 38 17.15 1.35 -14.48
N THR A 39 18.06 0.39 -14.47
CA THR A 39 18.87 -0.01 -15.63
C THR A 39 18.19 -1.01 -16.56
N ARG A 40 16.94 -1.40 -16.26
CA ARG A 40 16.15 -2.39 -16.99
C ARG A 40 14.90 -1.75 -17.61
N PRO A 41 15.01 -0.98 -18.71
CA PRO A 41 13.90 -0.20 -19.26
C PRO A 41 12.71 -1.06 -19.68
N ASP A 42 12.95 -2.30 -20.11
CA ASP A 42 11.90 -3.23 -20.52
C ASP A 42 11.07 -3.75 -19.35
N PHE A 43 11.58 -3.67 -18.12
CA PHE A 43 10.84 -4.10 -16.93
C PHE A 43 9.49 -3.39 -16.80
N PHE A 44 9.40 -2.10 -17.11
CA PHE A 44 8.18 -1.30 -16.99
C PHE A 44 7.29 -1.34 -18.24
N ARG A 45 7.66 -2.12 -19.27
CA ARG A 45 6.86 -2.24 -20.48
C ARG A 45 5.80 -3.33 -20.31
N VAL A 46 4.56 -2.97 -20.60
CA VAL A 46 3.46 -3.93 -20.67
C VAL A 46 3.66 -4.86 -21.87
N CYS A 47 3.52 -6.17 -21.67
CA CYS A 47 3.65 -7.15 -22.74
C CYS A 47 2.48 -7.06 -23.75
N THR A 48 2.73 -7.41 -25.01
CA THR A 48 1.74 -7.49 -26.07
C THR A 48 1.40 -8.93 -26.44
N SER A 49 2.17 -9.90 -25.95
CA SER A 49 1.94 -11.35 -26.11
C SER A 49 2.44 -12.12 -24.89
N LEU A 50 2.04 -13.39 -24.77
CA LEU A 50 2.55 -14.30 -23.74
C LEU A 50 4.06 -14.56 -23.87
N THR A 51 4.57 -14.57 -25.09
CA THR A 51 5.99 -14.86 -25.39
C THR A 51 6.94 -13.74 -24.94
N GLU A 52 6.40 -12.54 -24.69
CA GLU A 52 7.19 -11.42 -24.16
C GLU A 52 7.27 -11.42 -22.63
N VAL A 53 6.40 -12.19 -21.95
CA VAL A 53 6.38 -12.25 -20.48
C VAL A 53 7.59 -13.01 -19.98
N GLY A 54 8.30 -12.41 -19.05
CA GLY A 54 9.48 -13.00 -18.40
C GLY A 54 9.95 -12.14 -17.24
N LEU A 55 11.05 -12.53 -16.60
CA LEU A 55 11.60 -11.81 -15.44
C LEU A 55 11.98 -10.36 -15.77
N GLY A 56 12.46 -10.11 -16.99
CA GLY A 56 12.80 -8.76 -17.44
C GLY A 56 11.62 -7.92 -17.88
N ARG A 57 10.42 -8.52 -18.05
CA ARG A 57 9.20 -7.87 -18.52
C ARG A 57 7.98 -8.57 -17.94
N PRO A 58 7.69 -8.38 -16.64
CA PRO A 58 6.71 -9.20 -15.91
C PRO A 58 5.27 -8.75 -16.03
N PHE A 59 5.00 -7.52 -16.51
CA PHE A 59 3.66 -6.94 -16.47
C PHE A 59 2.72 -7.58 -17.48
N TYR A 60 1.50 -7.89 -17.02
CA TYR A 60 0.45 -8.51 -17.80
C TYR A 60 0.14 -7.68 -19.05
N PRO A 61 -0.08 -8.34 -20.19
CA PRO A 61 -0.20 -7.65 -21.45
C PRO A 61 -1.45 -6.80 -21.60
N ALA A 62 -1.38 -5.96 -22.61
CA ALA A 62 -2.45 -5.08 -23.02
C ALA A 62 -3.74 -5.85 -23.36
N ARG A 63 -4.86 -5.10 -23.43
CA ARG A 63 -6.18 -5.60 -23.78
C ARG A 63 -6.16 -6.37 -25.09
N GLY A 64 -6.88 -7.50 -25.17
CA GLY A 64 -7.12 -8.24 -26.41
C GLY A 64 -6.08 -9.30 -26.77
N VAL A 65 -5.11 -9.60 -25.91
CA VAL A 65 -4.20 -10.71 -26.14
C VAL A 65 -4.91 -12.05 -25.93
N ALA A 66 -5.03 -12.85 -27.00
CA ALA A 66 -5.66 -14.15 -26.95
C ALA A 66 -4.92 -15.12 -25.99
N GLY A 67 -5.68 -15.95 -25.29
CA GLY A 67 -5.14 -16.96 -24.36
C GLY A 67 -4.58 -16.42 -23.06
N MET A 68 -4.62 -15.09 -22.83
CA MET A 68 -4.06 -14.49 -21.65
C MET A 68 -4.98 -14.65 -20.43
N THR A 69 -4.53 -15.47 -19.49
CA THR A 69 -5.15 -15.70 -18.19
C THR A 69 -4.12 -15.50 -17.09
N ARG A 70 -4.56 -15.38 -15.84
CA ARG A 70 -3.63 -15.34 -14.68
C ARG A 70 -2.78 -16.61 -14.60
N ALA A 71 -3.33 -17.76 -14.93
CA ALA A 71 -2.58 -19.01 -14.95
C ALA A 71 -1.51 -19.01 -16.06
N ALA A 72 -1.86 -18.57 -17.27
CA ALA A 72 -0.90 -18.45 -18.38
C ALA A 72 0.21 -17.42 -18.05
N HIS A 73 -0.14 -16.30 -17.43
CA HIS A 73 0.83 -15.30 -16.97
C HIS A 73 1.81 -15.87 -15.93
N ALA A 74 1.30 -16.57 -14.93
CA ALA A 74 2.11 -17.23 -13.91
C ALA A 74 3.06 -18.26 -14.53
N LEU A 75 2.54 -19.08 -15.44
CA LEU A 75 3.35 -20.09 -16.15
C LEU A 75 4.46 -19.45 -16.99
N ALA A 76 4.17 -18.37 -17.71
CA ALA A 76 5.17 -17.63 -18.49
C ALA A 76 6.28 -17.01 -17.61
N LEU A 77 5.98 -16.67 -16.35
CA LEU A 77 6.96 -16.25 -15.36
C LEU A 77 7.69 -17.42 -14.67
N GLY A 78 7.37 -18.67 -15.01
CA GLY A 78 7.97 -19.86 -14.39
C GLY A 78 7.33 -20.26 -13.05
N PHE A 79 6.15 -19.73 -12.72
CA PHE A 79 5.47 -20.05 -11.45
C PHE A 79 4.58 -21.28 -11.59
N GLN A 80 4.47 -22.07 -10.52
CA GLN A 80 3.65 -23.27 -10.47
C GLN A 80 2.14 -22.98 -10.42
N GLY A 81 1.71 -21.73 -10.25
CA GLY A 81 0.32 -21.36 -10.20
C GLY A 81 0.08 -19.85 -10.02
N ALA A 82 -1.15 -19.42 -10.30
CA ALA A 82 -1.53 -18.01 -10.25
C ALA A 82 -1.33 -17.33 -8.88
N HIS A 83 -1.28 -18.10 -7.79
CA HIS A 83 -0.99 -17.59 -6.45
C HIS A 83 0.40 -16.95 -6.34
N GLY A 84 1.37 -17.40 -7.16
CA GLY A 84 2.71 -16.83 -7.23
C GLY A 84 2.77 -15.39 -7.72
N LEU A 85 1.69 -14.89 -8.35
CA LEU A 85 1.57 -13.50 -8.79
C LEU A 85 1.24 -12.52 -7.67
N SER A 86 0.80 -13.01 -6.49
CA SER A 86 0.31 -12.19 -5.39
C SER A 86 1.30 -12.18 -4.23
N ARG A 87 1.52 -10.99 -3.65
CA ARG A 87 2.21 -10.83 -2.37
C ARG A 87 1.31 -11.36 -1.23
N ALA A 88 1.86 -11.65 -0.09
CA ALA A 88 1.10 -12.08 1.07
C ALA A 88 -0.03 -11.09 1.44
N CYS A 89 0.26 -9.78 1.41
CA CYS A 89 -0.74 -8.74 1.70
C CYS A 89 -1.84 -8.64 0.63
N ASP A 90 -1.66 -9.15 -0.58
CA ASP A 90 -2.67 -9.13 -1.65
C ASP A 90 -3.63 -10.33 -1.60
N ARG A 91 -3.32 -11.37 -0.83
CA ARG A 91 -4.14 -12.58 -0.73
C ARG A 91 -5.41 -12.35 0.10
N ALA A 92 -6.39 -13.25 -0.08
CA ALA A 92 -7.61 -13.23 0.71
C ALA A 92 -7.32 -13.47 2.20
N THR A 93 -7.94 -12.66 3.07
CA THR A 93 -7.90 -12.84 4.52
C THR A 93 -9.27 -13.29 5.04
N ALA A 94 -9.40 -13.55 6.34
CA ALA A 94 -10.71 -13.75 6.95
C ALA A 94 -11.62 -12.53 6.81
N GLU A 95 -11.03 -11.37 6.62
CA GLU A 95 -11.69 -10.09 6.66
C GLU A 95 -11.98 -9.49 5.28
N ARG A 96 -11.29 -9.88 4.22
CA ARG A 96 -11.48 -9.36 2.87
C ARG A 96 -11.13 -10.36 1.78
N PRO A 97 -11.71 -10.23 0.55
CA PRO A 97 -11.25 -10.99 -0.61
C PRO A 97 -9.82 -10.64 -1.03
N ALA A 98 -9.25 -11.42 -1.94
CA ALA A 98 -7.96 -11.12 -2.53
C ALA A 98 -8.00 -9.82 -3.34
N GLY A 99 -6.90 -9.06 -3.28
CA GLY A 99 -6.63 -7.95 -4.17
C GLY A 99 -6.23 -8.40 -5.58
N ALA A 100 -5.92 -7.42 -6.45
CA ALA A 100 -5.33 -7.73 -7.74
C ALA A 100 -3.85 -8.12 -7.58
N PRO A 101 -3.35 -9.08 -8.37
CA PRO A 101 -1.93 -9.40 -8.37
C PRO A 101 -1.07 -8.20 -8.80
N LEU A 102 0.16 -8.12 -8.29
CA LEU A 102 1.07 -7.00 -8.53
C LEU A 102 1.24 -6.64 -10.00
N PHE A 103 1.49 -7.62 -10.87
CA PHE A 103 1.77 -7.37 -12.30
C PHE A 103 0.52 -7.22 -13.17
N TRP A 104 -0.67 -7.12 -12.56
CA TRP A 104 -1.94 -7.05 -13.27
C TRP A 104 -2.23 -5.64 -13.79
N THR A 105 -2.44 -5.49 -15.09
CA THR A 105 -2.66 -4.19 -15.75
C THR A 105 -4.05 -4.03 -16.38
N LEU A 106 -4.94 -5.03 -16.25
CA LEU A 106 -6.27 -5.03 -16.85
C LEU A 106 -7.39 -4.84 -15.82
N GLY A 107 -8.52 -4.31 -16.33
CA GLY A 107 -9.75 -4.18 -15.54
C GLY A 107 -9.77 -3.01 -14.56
N ALA A 108 -10.59 -3.13 -13.54
CA ALA A 108 -10.84 -2.05 -12.57
C ALA A 108 -9.70 -1.88 -11.54
N ASN A 109 -9.02 -2.99 -11.21
CA ASN A 109 -7.95 -3.02 -10.22
C ASN A 109 -6.61 -3.24 -10.95
N GLN A 110 -5.93 -2.14 -11.29
CA GLN A 110 -4.73 -2.14 -12.12
C GLN A 110 -3.47 -1.96 -11.27
N SER A 111 -3.23 -2.85 -10.30
CA SER A 111 -2.07 -2.80 -9.42
C SER A 111 -0.75 -2.67 -10.19
N GLY A 112 -0.63 -3.35 -11.33
CA GLY A 112 0.55 -3.28 -12.19
C GLY A 112 0.77 -1.90 -12.79
N LYS A 113 -0.28 -1.19 -13.22
CA LYS A 113 -0.14 0.19 -13.73
C LYS A 113 0.24 1.15 -12.61
N ALA A 114 -0.35 0.99 -11.42
CA ALA A 114 0.02 1.76 -10.26
C ALA A 114 1.50 1.54 -9.90
N ALA A 115 1.97 0.28 -9.89
CA ALA A 115 3.37 -0.04 -9.66
C ALA A 115 4.30 0.58 -10.72
N ILE A 116 3.96 0.48 -12.01
CA ILE A 116 4.77 1.06 -13.09
C ILE A 116 4.91 2.58 -12.88
N ALA A 117 3.80 3.31 -12.76
CA ALA A 117 3.82 4.75 -12.61
C ALA A 117 4.56 5.16 -11.31
N ALA A 118 4.23 4.51 -10.21
CA ALA A 118 4.81 4.86 -8.91
C ALA A 118 6.31 4.57 -8.83
N TRP A 119 6.75 3.41 -9.29
CA TRP A 119 8.17 3.06 -9.22
C TRP A 119 8.99 3.83 -10.24
N ARG A 120 8.57 3.83 -11.52
CA ARG A 120 9.32 4.48 -12.59
C ARG A 120 9.32 6.00 -12.47
N ASP A 121 8.16 6.59 -12.21
CA ASP A 121 7.96 8.04 -12.36
C ASP A 121 8.10 8.79 -11.02
N MET A 122 7.96 8.10 -9.87
CA MET A 122 8.07 8.71 -8.56
C MET A 122 9.26 8.18 -7.75
N LEU A 123 9.35 6.87 -7.49
CA LEU A 123 10.37 6.35 -6.58
C LEU A 123 11.78 6.44 -7.17
N LEU A 124 11.99 5.92 -8.39
CA LEU A 124 13.33 5.85 -8.97
C LEU A 124 13.99 7.22 -9.14
N PRO A 125 13.31 8.27 -9.64
CA PRO A 125 13.92 9.60 -9.73
C PRO A 125 14.33 10.17 -8.37
N ASN A 126 13.50 9.97 -7.34
CA ASN A 126 13.78 10.48 -6.00
C ASN A 126 14.90 9.67 -5.31
N LEU A 127 14.92 8.36 -5.45
CA LEU A 127 16.00 7.51 -4.93
C LEU A 127 17.34 7.79 -5.60
N ALA A 128 17.35 8.13 -6.89
CA ALA A 128 18.56 8.51 -7.61
C ALA A 128 19.14 9.85 -7.14
N THR A 129 18.28 10.77 -6.69
CA THR A 129 18.69 12.11 -6.24
C THR A 129 19.12 12.10 -4.78
N ASP A 130 18.39 11.41 -3.91
CA ASP A 130 18.66 11.33 -2.47
C ASP A 130 18.10 10.03 -1.88
N ASN A 131 18.89 8.98 -1.99
CA ASN A 131 18.52 7.66 -1.47
C ASN A 131 18.44 7.63 0.06
N ASP A 132 19.05 8.59 0.76
CA ASP A 132 19.12 8.60 2.22
C ASP A 132 17.90 9.27 2.87
N SER A 133 17.20 10.14 2.13
CA SER A 133 16.01 10.85 2.64
C SER A 133 14.75 10.00 2.63
N ILE A 134 14.69 8.94 1.82
CA ILE A 134 13.50 8.09 1.67
C ILE A 134 13.67 6.77 2.43
N ARG A 135 12.71 6.46 3.28
CA ARG A 135 12.64 5.19 4.02
C ARG A 135 11.40 4.42 3.65
N LEU A 136 11.59 3.18 3.19
CA LEU A 136 10.49 2.33 2.76
C LEU A 136 10.08 1.38 3.89
N TRP A 137 8.89 1.52 4.40
CA TRP A 137 8.29 0.58 5.32
C TRP A 137 7.70 -0.63 4.54
N PRO A 138 7.82 -1.88 5.04
CA PRO A 138 8.40 -2.31 6.30
C PRO A 138 9.88 -2.72 6.20
N PHE A 139 10.54 -2.49 5.06
CA PHE A 139 11.88 -2.99 4.75
C PHE A 139 12.96 -2.42 5.67
N ALA A 140 12.79 -1.18 6.10
CA ALA A 140 13.75 -0.49 6.96
C ALA A 140 13.41 -0.58 8.48
N GLY A 141 12.29 -1.22 8.85
CA GLY A 141 11.92 -1.41 10.26
C GLY A 141 10.46 -1.03 10.59
N ALA A 142 10.18 -0.79 11.87
CA ALA A 142 8.86 -0.36 12.35
C ALA A 142 8.55 1.08 11.91
N PHE A 143 7.31 1.35 11.52
CA PHE A 143 6.93 2.61 10.87
C PHE A 143 7.28 3.85 11.70
N ARG A 144 6.93 3.85 12.99
CA ARG A 144 7.25 4.98 13.89
C ARG A 144 8.75 5.17 14.10
N ALA A 145 9.52 4.10 14.15
CA ALA A 145 10.98 4.16 14.31
C ALA A 145 11.69 4.73 13.07
N LEU A 146 11.04 4.70 11.90
CA LEU A 146 11.58 5.26 10.66
C LEU A 146 11.39 6.78 10.55
N LEU A 147 10.49 7.36 11.34
CA LEU A 147 10.21 8.80 11.31
C LEU A 147 11.38 9.55 11.94
N ALA A 148 12.05 10.39 11.14
CA ALA A 148 13.15 11.23 11.61
C ALA A 148 13.14 12.57 10.88
N PRO A 149 13.63 13.64 11.49
CA PRO A 149 13.74 14.94 10.84
C PRO A 149 14.46 14.86 9.50
N GLY A 150 13.94 15.54 8.49
CA GLY A 150 14.48 15.54 7.13
C GLY A 150 14.27 14.22 6.35
N LYS A 151 13.55 13.25 6.90
CA LYS A 151 13.26 11.97 6.23
C LYS A 151 11.79 11.85 5.85
N VAL A 152 11.54 11.18 4.72
CA VAL A 152 10.22 10.80 4.24
C VAL A 152 10.07 9.28 4.40
N THR A 153 9.15 8.85 5.26
CA THR A 153 8.84 7.43 5.44
C THR A 153 7.62 7.09 4.61
N LEU A 154 7.80 6.25 3.59
CA LEU A 154 6.72 5.74 2.75
C LEU A 154 6.19 4.42 3.29
N ALA A 155 4.87 4.30 3.35
CA ALA A 155 4.17 3.04 3.63
C ALA A 155 3.01 2.84 2.65
N GLU A 156 2.84 1.61 2.18
CA GLU A 156 1.67 1.25 1.39
C GLU A 156 0.42 1.32 2.26
N THR A 157 -0.57 2.08 1.82
CA THR A 157 -1.92 2.10 2.37
C THR A 157 -2.89 1.54 1.34
N TYR A 158 -3.90 0.80 1.80
CA TYR A 158 -4.91 0.24 0.92
C TYR A 158 -6.29 0.74 1.38
N PRO A 159 -7.02 1.52 0.56
CA PRO A 159 -8.27 2.15 0.99
C PRO A 159 -9.30 1.20 1.57
N ALA A 160 -9.43 -0.01 0.99
CA ALA A 160 -10.35 -1.02 1.52
C ALA A 160 -9.92 -1.54 2.90
N GLU A 161 -8.62 -1.64 3.18
CA GLU A 161 -8.10 -2.00 4.49
C GLU A 161 -8.25 -0.82 5.47
N ALA A 162 -7.98 0.42 5.01
CA ALA A 162 -8.18 1.62 5.80
C ALA A 162 -9.63 1.75 6.30
N LEU A 163 -10.62 1.58 5.42
CA LEU A 163 -12.05 1.57 5.80
C LEU A 163 -12.31 0.59 6.96
N ARG A 164 -11.74 -0.62 6.88
CA ARG A 164 -11.95 -1.67 7.89
C ARG A 164 -11.40 -1.27 9.25
N HIS A 165 -10.11 -0.91 9.31
CA HIS A 165 -9.50 -0.60 10.60
C HIS A 165 -9.87 0.78 11.16
N LEU A 166 -10.50 1.65 10.38
CA LEU A 166 -11.16 2.86 10.83
C LEU A 166 -12.62 2.60 11.27
N GLY A 167 -13.12 1.36 11.10
CA GLY A 167 -14.49 0.99 11.43
C GLY A 167 -15.54 1.69 10.56
N ILE A 168 -15.18 1.96 9.29
CA ILE A 168 -16.07 2.59 8.30
C ILE A 168 -16.60 1.49 7.37
N THR A 169 -17.94 1.33 7.34
CA THR A 169 -18.59 0.39 6.42
C THR A 169 -19.18 1.16 5.25
N LEU A 170 -18.60 1.01 4.07
CA LEU A 170 -19.14 1.57 2.84
C LEU A 170 -20.15 0.58 2.24
N LYS A 171 -21.44 0.95 2.26
CA LYS A 171 -22.51 0.20 1.58
C LYS A 171 -22.59 0.70 0.15
N GLY A 172 -22.07 -0.09 -0.81
CA GLY A 172 -22.08 0.27 -2.22
C GLY A 172 -20.67 0.46 -2.80
N SER A 173 -20.49 1.47 -3.64
CA SER A 173 -19.25 1.67 -4.39
C SER A 173 -18.65 3.06 -4.14
N LYS A 174 -17.35 3.11 -3.80
CA LYS A 174 -16.60 4.37 -3.69
C LYS A 174 -16.57 5.21 -4.99
N ARG A 175 -16.94 4.62 -6.13
CA ARG A 175 -17.12 5.35 -7.41
C ARG A 175 -18.34 6.24 -7.40
N ARG A 176 -19.35 5.92 -6.60
CA ARG A 176 -20.57 6.72 -6.52
C ARG A 176 -20.46 7.77 -5.43
N GLN A 177 -20.64 9.03 -5.80
CA GLN A 177 -20.60 10.16 -4.89
C GLN A 177 -21.56 9.99 -3.69
N ALA A 178 -22.79 9.54 -3.95
CA ALA A 178 -23.78 9.34 -2.89
C ALA A 178 -23.33 8.31 -1.83
N ASP A 179 -22.64 7.24 -2.25
CA ASP A 179 -22.12 6.22 -1.32
C ASP A 179 -20.96 6.78 -0.47
N ARG A 180 -20.12 7.65 -1.05
CA ARG A 180 -19.06 8.35 -0.31
C ARG A 180 -19.65 9.38 0.66
N ALA A 181 -20.66 10.14 0.24
CA ALA A 181 -21.37 11.11 1.10
C ALA A 181 -22.03 10.41 2.29
N ALA A 182 -22.61 9.23 2.08
CA ALA A 182 -23.28 8.45 3.13
C ALA A 182 -22.37 8.06 4.30
N VAL A 183 -21.04 8.00 4.10
CA VAL A 183 -20.07 7.72 5.17
C VAL A 183 -19.44 8.99 5.77
N GLY A 184 -19.82 10.18 5.31
CA GLY A 184 -19.24 11.46 5.73
C GLY A 184 -19.27 11.67 7.25
N ALA A 185 -20.41 11.44 7.88
CA ALA A 185 -20.53 11.56 9.35
C ALA A 185 -19.59 10.60 10.10
N ARG A 186 -19.39 9.39 9.57
CA ARG A 186 -18.46 8.43 10.17
C ARG A 186 -17.01 8.85 9.98
N LEU A 187 -16.65 9.40 8.81
CA LEU A 187 -15.33 10.01 8.57
C LEU A 187 -15.05 11.14 9.57
N SER A 188 -15.99 12.06 9.76
CA SER A 188 -15.84 13.16 10.72
C SER A 188 -15.67 12.65 12.15
N ALA A 189 -16.40 11.61 12.56
CA ALA A 189 -16.23 10.99 13.86
C ALA A 189 -14.84 10.36 14.04
N VAL A 190 -14.30 9.70 13.01
CA VAL A 190 -12.93 9.15 13.01
C VAL A 190 -11.89 10.28 13.09
N MET A 191 -12.06 11.37 12.34
CA MET A 191 -11.19 12.54 12.41
C MET A 191 -11.15 13.11 13.83
N THR A 192 -12.31 13.28 14.45
CA THR A 192 -12.40 13.76 15.84
C THR A 192 -11.67 12.82 16.81
N ALA A 193 -11.86 11.49 16.66
CA ALA A 193 -11.18 10.50 17.51
C ALA A 193 -9.66 10.48 17.34
N LEU A 194 -9.17 10.88 16.17
CA LEU A 194 -7.74 11.01 15.86
C LEU A 194 -7.19 12.44 16.10
N ALA A 195 -7.97 13.32 16.73
CA ALA A 195 -7.64 14.73 16.95
C ALA A 195 -7.33 15.52 15.67
N VAL A 196 -7.89 15.10 14.53
CA VAL A 196 -7.80 15.80 13.24
C VAL A 196 -8.86 16.89 13.18
N ARG A 197 -8.44 18.10 12.82
CA ARG A 197 -9.32 19.24 12.58
C ARG A 197 -9.36 19.53 11.09
N PRO A 198 -10.42 19.15 10.39
CA PRO A 198 -10.59 19.53 8.99
C PRO A 198 -10.79 21.04 8.86
N ASP A 199 -10.31 21.62 7.79
CA ASP A 199 -10.67 22.98 7.42
C ASP A 199 -12.09 23.01 6.78
N PRO A 200 -12.71 24.17 6.62
CA PRO A 200 -14.07 24.28 6.06
C PRO A 200 -14.18 23.69 4.63
N ALA A 201 -13.11 23.75 3.83
CA ALA A 201 -13.12 23.19 2.48
C ALA A 201 -13.17 21.66 2.49
N LEU A 202 -12.42 21.02 3.39
CA LEU A 202 -12.45 19.59 3.58
C LEU A 202 -13.79 19.13 4.19
N GLU A 203 -14.36 19.88 5.15
CA GLU A 203 -15.69 19.59 5.71
C GLU A 203 -16.77 19.60 4.63
N HIS A 204 -16.76 20.64 3.79
CA HIS A 204 -17.65 20.74 2.63
C HIS A 204 -17.44 19.57 1.65
N SER A 205 -16.19 19.24 1.35
CA SER A 205 -15.84 18.13 0.45
C SER A 205 -16.35 16.78 0.99
N ILE A 206 -16.21 16.51 2.27
CA ILE A 206 -16.73 15.31 2.93
C ILE A 206 -18.25 15.25 2.81
N ALA A 207 -18.95 16.34 3.15
CA ALA A 207 -20.41 16.42 3.07
C ALA A 207 -20.92 16.23 1.65
N ALA A 208 -20.21 16.77 0.65
CA ALA A 208 -20.51 16.61 -0.77
C ALA A 208 -20.03 15.27 -1.36
N GLY A 209 -19.52 14.32 -0.56
CA GLY A 209 -18.99 13.04 -1.02
C GLY A 209 -17.84 13.19 -2.01
N PHE A 210 -17.01 14.21 -1.83
CA PHE A 210 -15.83 14.53 -2.63
C PHE A 210 -16.10 14.90 -4.09
N GLY A 211 -17.34 15.24 -4.43
CA GLY A 211 -17.75 15.68 -5.77
C GLY A 211 -18.14 14.54 -6.71
N THR A 212 -18.74 14.93 -7.84
CA THR A 212 -19.28 14.02 -8.87
C THR A 212 -18.28 13.66 -9.96
N ASP A 213 -17.16 14.40 -10.05
CA ASP A 213 -16.11 14.18 -11.04
C ASP A 213 -15.30 12.89 -10.76
N PRO A 214 -14.59 12.34 -11.76
CA PRO A 214 -13.82 11.10 -11.61
C PRO A 214 -12.77 11.14 -10.48
N ALA A 215 -12.21 12.32 -10.16
CA ALA A 215 -11.24 12.49 -9.10
C ALA A 215 -11.85 12.44 -7.68
N GLY A 216 -13.18 12.39 -7.56
CA GLY A 216 -13.86 12.26 -6.27
C GLY A 216 -13.52 10.95 -5.54
N GLU A 217 -13.31 9.85 -6.29
CA GLU A 217 -12.83 8.58 -5.72
C GLU A 217 -11.40 8.73 -5.17
N ASP A 218 -10.51 9.35 -5.94
CA ASP A 218 -9.11 9.54 -5.56
C ASP A 218 -8.99 10.42 -4.30
N ARG A 219 -9.76 11.53 -4.24
CA ARG A 219 -9.81 12.39 -3.05
C ARG A 219 -10.28 11.64 -1.80
N PHE A 220 -11.29 10.78 -1.94
CA PHE A 220 -11.76 9.93 -0.87
C PHE A 220 -10.68 8.93 -0.42
N ASP A 221 -10.01 8.28 -1.36
CA ASP A 221 -8.92 7.34 -1.06
C ASP A 221 -7.72 8.04 -0.40
N CYS A 222 -7.38 9.26 -0.79
CA CYS A 222 -6.35 10.07 -0.14
C CYS A 222 -6.69 10.33 1.35
N ILE A 223 -7.91 10.72 1.66
CA ILE A 223 -8.32 10.94 3.07
C ILE A 223 -8.27 9.63 3.86
N LEU A 224 -8.72 8.52 3.29
CA LEU A 224 -8.59 7.21 3.94
C LEU A 224 -7.14 6.85 4.22
N GLY A 225 -6.23 7.10 3.26
CA GLY A 225 -4.80 6.88 3.43
C GLY A 225 -4.20 7.71 4.57
N VAL A 226 -4.52 9.01 4.63
CA VAL A 226 -4.09 9.89 5.72
C VAL A 226 -4.60 9.40 7.07
N LEU A 227 -5.89 9.09 7.19
CA LEU A 227 -6.49 8.59 8.43
C LEU A 227 -5.92 7.22 8.82
N CYS A 228 -5.55 6.38 7.84
CA CYS A 228 -4.83 5.12 8.07
C CYS A 228 -3.49 5.38 8.77
N VAL A 229 -2.67 6.26 8.21
CA VAL A 229 -1.37 6.64 8.79
C VAL A 229 -1.54 7.19 10.20
N LEU A 230 -2.45 8.14 10.40
CA LEU A 230 -2.72 8.74 11.71
C LEU A 230 -3.21 7.70 12.74
N ASN A 231 -4.05 6.76 12.32
CA ASN A 231 -4.55 5.69 13.18
C ASN A 231 -3.43 4.76 13.68
N VAL A 232 -2.43 4.49 12.83
CA VAL A 232 -1.23 3.75 13.22
C VAL A 232 -0.33 4.59 14.13
N LEU A 233 -0.12 5.87 13.81
CA LEU A 233 0.68 6.79 14.64
C LEU A 233 0.07 6.99 16.03
N ALA A 234 -1.26 7.01 16.13
CA ALA A 234 -1.98 7.06 17.41
C ALA A 234 -1.89 5.75 18.22
N GLY A 235 -1.27 4.69 17.67
CA GLY A 235 -1.12 3.41 18.37
C GLY A 235 -2.36 2.51 18.32
N ASN A 236 -3.40 2.89 17.60
CA ASN A 236 -4.62 2.10 17.48
C ASN A 236 -4.44 0.85 16.59
N ARG A 237 -3.39 0.81 15.78
CA ARG A 237 -2.96 -0.31 14.94
C ARG A 237 -1.45 -0.50 15.03
N SER A 238 -1.01 -1.74 14.78
CA SER A 238 0.42 -2.07 14.74
C SER A 238 1.12 -1.28 13.65
N ASP A 239 2.30 -0.78 13.96
CA ASP A 239 3.23 -0.12 13.05
C ASP A 239 4.29 -1.08 12.51
N THR A 240 4.14 -2.40 12.76
CA THR A 240 5.03 -3.46 12.30
C THR A 240 4.34 -4.41 11.33
N ALA A 241 5.08 -4.90 10.35
CA ALA A 241 4.66 -6.01 9.50
C ALA A 241 4.87 -7.37 10.22
N PRO A 242 4.23 -8.46 9.75
CA PRO A 242 4.49 -9.80 10.25
C PRO A 242 5.99 -10.13 10.30
N ALA A 243 6.38 -10.99 11.26
CA ALA A 243 7.77 -11.38 11.47
C ALA A 243 8.26 -12.44 10.46
N ASP A 244 7.85 -12.29 9.20
CA ASP A 244 8.26 -13.13 8.08
C ASP A 244 9.39 -12.45 7.30
N THR A 245 10.45 -13.19 6.99
CA THR A 245 11.64 -12.67 6.29
C THR A 245 11.31 -12.21 4.87
N TRP A 246 10.43 -12.93 4.16
CA TRP A 246 10.04 -12.55 2.79
C TRP A 246 9.22 -11.27 2.78
N ILE A 247 8.29 -11.11 3.72
CA ILE A 247 7.52 -9.86 3.87
C ILE A 247 8.48 -8.69 4.11
N ARG A 248 9.39 -8.82 5.07
CA ARG A 248 10.28 -7.73 5.49
C ARG A 248 11.39 -7.41 4.51
N ARG A 249 11.71 -8.31 3.61
CA ARG A 249 12.76 -8.10 2.60
C ARG A 249 12.22 -7.85 1.20
N TRP A 250 11.07 -8.44 0.85
CA TRP A 250 10.63 -8.48 -0.53
C TRP A 250 9.17 -8.10 -0.77
N GLU A 251 8.23 -8.70 -0.03
CA GLU A 251 6.83 -8.55 -0.36
C GLU A 251 6.24 -7.23 0.12
N GLY A 252 6.83 -6.61 1.16
CA GLY A 252 6.22 -5.47 1.81
C GLY A 252 4.93 -5.85 2.56
N TRP A 253 4.22 -4.84 3.04
CA TRP A 253 2.95 -5.05 3.76
C TRP A 253 2.08 -3.80 3.64
N VAL A 254 0.77 -3.96 3.88
CA VAL A 254 -0.17 -2.83 3.95
C VAL A 254 -0.20 -2.29 5.38
N LEU A 255 0.00 -1.00 5.55
CA LEU A 255 0.05 -0.33 6.85
C LEU A 255 -1.29 -0.49 7.59
N GLY A 256 -1.22 -0.94 8.83
CA GLY A 256 -2.40 -1.20 9.68
C GLY A 256 -3.11 -2.52 9.42
N GLN A 257 -2.76 -3.28 8.38
CA GLN A 257 -3.31 -4.62 8.14
C GLN A 257 -2.82 -5.60 9.21
N THR A 258 -3.74 -6.22 9.93
CA THR A 258 -3.44 -7.21 10.97
C THR A 258 -3.90 -8.63 10.63
N ALA A 259 -4.80 -8.77 9.66
CA ALA A 259 -5.28 -10.06 9.21
C ALA A 259 -4.26 -10.73 8.27
N LEU A 260 -3.89 -11.96 8.59
CA LEU A 260 -3.03 -12.79 7.75
C LEU A 260 -3.81 -13.45 6.62
N PRO A 261 -3.15 -13.83 5.51
CA PRO A 261 -3.76 -14.64 4.46
C PRO A 261 -4.44 -15.90 5.01
N ARG A 262 -5.53 -16.34 4.35
CA ARG A 262 -6.24 -17.58 4.74
C ARG A 262 -5.38 -18.83 4.61
N ASP A 263 -4.45 -18.82 3.67
CA ASP A 263 -3.48 -19.88 3.39
C ASP A 263 -2.16 -19.75 4.16
N TRP A 264 -2.11 -18.85 5.15
CA TRP A 264 -0.92 -18.67 5.99
C TRP A 264 -0.65 -19.93 6.83
N PRO A 265 0.60 -20.45 6.90
CA PRO A 265 0.92 -21.65 7.66
C PRO A 265 0.50 -21.56 9.15
N LEU A 266 -0.16 -22.58 9.65
CA LEU A 266 -0.67 -22.61 11.04
C LEU A 266 0.43 -22.44 12.09
N SER A 267 1.62 -22.99 11.84
CA SER A 267 2.80 -22.86 12.69
C SER A 267 3.24 -21.41 12.87
N GLU A 268 3.09 -20.60 11.82
CA GLU A 268 3.49 -19.20 11.83
C GLU A 268 2.36 -18.27 12.36
N ARG A 269 1.08 -18.68 12.29
CA ARG A 269 -0.04 -17.95 12.89
C ARG A 269 0.08 -17.82 14.40
N GLN A 270 0.46 -18.90 15.09
CA GLN A 270 0.63 -18.91 16.55
C GLN A 270 1.75 -17.97 17.02
N SER A 271 2.82 -17.83 16.24
CA SER A 271 3.91 -16.89 16.52
C SER A 271 3.47 -15.43 16.37
N ALA A 272 2.67 -15.12 15.35
CA ALA A 272 2.13 -13.77 15.11
C ALA A 272 1.12 -13.34 16.18
N GLU A 273 0.33 -14.26 16.73
CA GLU A 273 -0.63 -13.98 17.82
C GLU A 273 0.05 -13.69 19.17
N LYS A 274 1.15 -14.38 19.47
CA LYS A 274 1.96 -14.11 20.67
C LYS A 274 2.59 -12.72 20.66
N THR A 275 3.00 -12.25 19.50
CA THR A 275 3.57 -10.90 19.32
C THR A 275 2.50 -9.80 19.52
N LYS A 276 1.25 -10.02 19.08
CA LYS A 276 0.12 -9.11 19.32
C LYS A 276 -0.20 -8.92 20.82
N GLY A 277 -0.01 -9.95 21.63
CA GLY A 277 -0.24 -9.88 23.08
C GLY A 277 0.82 -9.05 23.82
N ALA A 278 2.06 -9.04 23.33
CA ALA A 278 3.17 -8.27 23.91
C ALA A 278 3.07 -6.76 23.59
N ASP A 279 2.62 -6.40 22.37
CA ASP A 279 2.48 -5.00 21.96
C ASP A 279 1.34 -4.26 22.68
N LYS A 280 0.24 -4.96 23.01
CA LYS A 280 -0.86 -4.36 23.81
C LYS A 280 -0.44 -3.92 25.22
N LYS A 281 0.61 -4.52 25.79
CA LYS A 281 1.14 -4.13 27.11
C LYS A 281 2.05 -2.91 27.08
N LYS A 282 2.65 -2.57 25.91
CA LYS A 282 3.56 -1.42 25.76
C LYS A 282 2.86 -0.12 25.36
N GLY A 283 1.60 -0.15 24.93
CA GLY A 283 0.87 0.99 24.34
C GLY A 283 0.33 2.03 25.33
N ARG A 284 0.75 2.04 26.61
CA ARG A 284 0.14 2.89 27.66
C ARG A 284 1.00 4.09 28.15
N ALA A 285 2.04 4.46 27.41
CA ALA A 285 2.89 5.61 27.76
C ALA A 285 3.27 6.38 26.51
N LEU A 286 2.44 7.35 26.09
CA LEU A 286 2.82 8.38 25.13
C LEU A 286 2.06 9.67 25.45
N GLU A 287 2.69 10.55 26.25
CA GLU A 287 2.21 11.92 26.53
C GLU A 287 2.68 12.97 25.50
N ASP A 288 3.46 12.62 24.48
CA ASP A 288 3.90 13.54 23.44
C ASP A 288 3.52 13.02 22.04
N ALA A 289 2.30 13.29 21.62
CA ALA A 289 1.91 13.09 20.23
C ALA A 289 2.53 14.20 19.35
N PRO A 290 3.23 13.87 18.25
CA PRO A 290 3.76 14.88 17.35
C PRO A 290 2.61 15.70 16.74
N LYS A 291 2.77 17.03 16.72
CA LYS A 291 1.84 17.92 16.00
C LYS A 291 1.89 17.57 14.51
N VAL A 292 0.80 17.01 13.98
CA VAL A 292 0.66 16.71 12.56
C VAL A 292 0.15 17.97 11.88
N VAL A 293 0.96 18.56 11.00
CA VAL A 293 0.51 19.62 10.08
C VAL A 293 0.14 18.95 8.77
N LEU A 294 -1.15 18.98 8.45
CA LEU A 294 -1.62 18.58 7.12
C LEU A 294 -1.28 19.71 6.15
N GLY A 295 -0.19 19.59 5.42
CA GLY A 295 0.11 20.44 4.28
C GLY A 295 -0.92 20.22 3.16
N ASN A 296 -1.16 21.23 2.33
CA ASN A 296 -2.04 21.14 1.17
C ASN A 296 -1.69 19.91 0.34
N ALA A 297 -2.56 18.90 0.34
CA ALA A 297 -2.40 17.69 -0.45
C ALA A 297 -2.56 18.05 -1.94
N THR A 298 -1.44 18.28 -2.61
CA THR A 298 -1.43 18.37 -4.08
C THR A 298 -1.56 16.95 -4.60
N VAL A 299 -2.73 16.65 -5.15
CA VAL A 299 -2.97 15.37 -5.85
C VAL A 299 -2.16 15.40 -7.15
N CYS A 300 -1.06 14.64 -7.19
CA CYS A 300 -0.40 14.31 -8.46
C CYS A 300 -1.28 13.32 -9.22
N ARG A 301 -1.66 13.70 -10.45
CA ARG A 301 -2.31 12.84 -11.45
C ARG A 301 -1.31 11.85 -12.05
#